data_b271f6e0e00fa3dc887f379469b26e97
#
_entry.id   b271f6e0e00fa3dc887f379469b26e97
#
_cell.length_a   1.000
_cell.length_b   1.000
_cell.length_c   1.000
_cell.angle_alpha   90.00
_cell.angle_beta   90.00
_cell.angle_gamma   90.00
#
_symmetry.space_group_name_H-M   'P 1'
#
loop_
_entity.id
_entity.type
_entity.pdbx_description
1 polymer ?
#
loop_
_entity_poly.entity_id
_entity_poly.type
_entity_poly.pdbx_seq_one_letter_code
_entity_poly.pdbx_strand_id
1 'polypeptide(L)'
;DDPARPDCAFGHLTSGGNVANYQALRLALALKAFPVALHAAGVPDLELPGDDWQAFNLGPAAGIAVLERWQQWLAAQEPPDRQRWRARVEGQRIEQLGLVEFFSRHPPLPVPQVLAPVTAHYSWSKGLKLLGLGREQLRLLPVRGMRLDAAGLEQVLEECERERQPVLMAVAVLGSTEYGTIDPVDAVVDARDAALARGLGFGVHVDAAWGGYLGTVFRRPDGGLRSLEQVRAEYGQFPQPEVHAAFAALARTDSVTVDPHKLGYLPYGAGAFICRDHRGM
;
A
#
# COMPACT_ATOMS: atom_id res chain seq x y z
N ASP A 1 -17.39 -4.71 -5.32
CA ASP A 1 -17.39 -3.39 -5.94
C ASP A 1 -18.82 -2.90 -6.07
N ASP A 2 -19.17 -1.81 -5.39
CA ASP A 2 -20.48 -1.16 -5.45
C ASP A 2 -20.28 0.28 -5.93
N PRO A 3 -20.67 0.61 -7.18
CA PRO A 3 -20.50 1.96 -7.71
C PRO A 3 -21.22 3.06 -6.91
N ALA A 4 -22.23 2.69 -6.12
CA ALA A 4 -22.93 3.61 -5.23
C ALA A 4 -22.16 3.89 -3.91
N ARG A 5 -21.08 3.14 -3.68
CA ARG A 5 -20.22 3.27 -2.48
C ARG A 5 -18.78 3.58 -2.90
N PRO A 6 -18.44 4.85 -3.10
CA PRO A 6 -17.11 5.26 -3.56
C PRO A 6 -15.97 4.87 -2.61
N ASP A 7 -16.26 4.60 -1.36
CA ASP A 7 -15.31 4.15 -0.33
C ASP A 7 -15.13 2.62 -0.24
N CYS A 8 -15.75 1.86 -1.16
CA CYS A 8 -15.62 0.41 -1.18
C CYS A 8 -14.30 -0.05 -1.77
N ALA A 9 -13.95 -1.32 -1.50
CA ALA A 9 -12.80 -1.97 -2.12
C ALA A 9 -13.00 -2.08 -3.65
N PHE A 10 -11.89 -1.95 -4.37
CA PHE A 10 -11.82 -2.16 -5.81
C PHE A 10 -10.74 -3.18 -6.15
N GLY A 11 -10.98 -3.99 -7.16
CA GLY A 11 -10.00 -4.94 -7.65
C GLY A 11 -10.10 -5.16 -9.14
N HIS A 12 -8.97 -5.52 -9.75
CA HIS A 12 -8.91 -5.91 -11.15
C HIS A 12 -7.95 -7.08 -11.37
N LEU A 13 -8.17 -7.82 -12.44
CA LEU A 13 -7.30 -8.92 -12.84
C LEU A 13 -6.02 -8.38 -13.47
N THR A 14 -4.92 -9.08 -13.21
CA THR A 14 -3.59 -8.80 -13.76
C THR A 14 -3.01 -10.08 -14.38
N SER A 15 -1.95 -9.93 -15.18
CA SER A 15 -1.21 -11.09 -15.67
C SER A 15 -0.19 -11.60 -14.65
N GLY A 16 -0.71 -12.10 -13.51
CA GLY A 16 0.06 -12.67 -12.40
C GLY A 16 0.41 -11.63 -11.30
N GLY A 17 0.80 -12.13 -10.13
CA GLY A 17 1.08 -11.35 -8.92
C GLY A 17 2.21 -10.33 -9.08
N ASN A 18 3.18 -10.57 -9.97
CA ASN A 18 4.22 -9.58 -10.25
C ASN A 18 3.63 -8.25 -10.71
N VAL A 19 2.66 -8.31 -11.65
CA VAL A 19 2.01 -7.11 -12.18
C VAL A 19 1.13 -6.46 -11.11
N ALA A 20 0.46 -7.27 -10.27
CA ALA A 20 -0.28 -6.76 -9.12
C ALA A 20 0.61 -6.02 -8.13
N ASN A 21 1.79 -6.56 -7.79
CA ASN A 21 2.77 -5.91 -6.92
C ASN A 21 3.33 -4.61 -7.55
N TYR A 22 3.55 -4.58 -8.88
CA TYR A 22 3.96 -3.35 -9.57
C TYR A 22 2.87 -2.29 -9.55
N GLN A 23 1.62 -2.70 -9.68
CA GLN A 23 0.47 -1.79 -9.54
C GLN A 23 0.40 -1.20 -8.12
N ALA A 24 0.63 -2.00 -7.08
CA ALA A 24 0.69 -1.53 -5.71
C ALA A 24 1.76 -0.44 -5.51
N LEU A 25 2.98 -0.70 -5.99
CA LEU A 25 4.09 0.26 -5.93
C LEU A 25 3.77 1.57 -6.66
N ARG A 26 3.26 1.46 -7.90
CA ARG A 26 2.90 2.62 -8.72
C ARG A 26 1.83 3.48 -8.04
N LEU A 27 0.78 2.83 -7.53
CA LEU A 27 -0.33 3.50 -6.89
C LEU A 27 0.11 4.21 -5.61
N ALA A 28 0.90 3.54 -4.76
CA ALA A 28 1.43 4.13 -3.55
C ALA A 28 2.29 5.36 -3.84
N LEU A 29 3.13 5.30 -4.88
CA LEU A 29 3.97 6.42 -5.27
C LEU A 29 3.14 7.61 -5.79
N ALA A 30 2.16 7.35 -6.65
CA ALA A 30 1.26 8.36 -7.18
C ALA A 30 0.47 9.06 -6.05
N LEU A 31 -0.09 8.27 -5.13
CA LEU A 31 -0.89 8.79 -4.02
C LEU A 31 -0.05 9.64 -3.05
N LYS A 32 1.19 9.24 -2.75
CA LYS A 32 2.09 9.99 -1.87
C LYS A 32 2.65 11.26 -2.53
N ALA A 33 2.92 11.22 -3.83
CA ALA A 33 3.46 12.36 -4.57
C ALA A 33 2.39 13.43 -4.89
N PHE A 34 1.11 13.05 -4.96
CA PHE A 34 0.05 13.96 -5.37
C PHE A 34 -0.15 15.18 -4.45
N PRO A 35 -0.18 15.05 -3.10
CA PRO A 35 -0.26 16.21 -2.20
C PRO A 35 0.94 17.17 -2.35
N VAL A 36 2.14 16.64 -2.64
CA VAL A 36 3.33 17.45 -2.93
C VAL A 36 3.16 18.23 -4.22
N ALA A 37 2.61 17.60 -5.26
CA ALA A 37 2.33 18.28 -6.53
C ALA A 37 1.30 19.41 -6.37
N LEU A 38 0.28 19.22 -5.53
CA LEU A 38 -0.70 20.27 -5.21
C LEU A 38 -0.05 21.44 -4.45
N HIS A 39 0.81 21.13 -3.49
CA HIS A 39 1.58 22.13 -2.74
C HIS A 39 2.48 22.95 -3.68
N ALA A 40 3.25 22.30 -4.55
CA ALA A 40 4.11 22.94 -5.54
C ALA A 40 3.32 23.77 -6.57
N ALA A 41 2.09 23.36 -6.92
CA ALA A 41 1.23 24.11 -7.81
C ALA A 41 0.69 25.40 -7.18
N GLY A 42 0.72 25.52 -5.84
CA GLY A 42 0.23 26.69 -5.10
C GLY A 42 -1.27 26.89 -5.29
N VAL A 43 -2.06 25.82 -5.16
CA VAL A 43 -3.53 25.89 -5.28
C VAL A 43 -4.08 26.70 -4.12
N PRO A 44 -4.80 27.83 -4.38
CA PRO A 44 -5.31 28.68 -3.32
C PRO A 44 -6.48 28.01 -2.60
N ASP A 45 -6.68 28.37 -1.34
CA ASP A 45 -7.84 27.98 -0.51
C ASP A 45 -8.07 26.46 -0.39
N LEU A 46 -7.04 25.66 -0.72
CA LEU A 46 -7.06 24.22 -0.51
C LEU A 46 -6.23 23.89 0.73
N GLU A 47 -6.87 23.30 1.72
CA GLU A 47 -6.19 22.86 2.94
C GLU A 47 -5.19 21.74 2.62
N LEU A 48 -3.90 22.09 2.63
CA LEU A 48 -2.76 21.23 2.34
C LEU A 48 -1.82 21.19 3.55
N PRO A 49 -1.01 20.10 3.68
CA PRO A 49 0.08 20.06 4.66
C PRO A 49 1.07 21.24 4.47
N GLY A 50 1.72 21.64 5.58
CA GLY A 50 2.55 22.85 5.60
C GLY A 50 3.85 22.77 4.81
N ASP A 51 4.35 21.58 4.53
CA ASP A 51 5.58 21.37 3.76
C ASP A 51 5.55 20.04 2.96
N ASP A 52 6.53 19.87 2.09
CA ASP A 52 6.66 18.69 1.23
C ASP A 52 6.82 17.39 2.03
N TRP A 53 7.50 17.43 3.19
CA TRP A 53 7.65 16.27 4.05
C TRP A 53 6.31 15.82 4.61
N GLN A 54 5.54 16.74 5.16
CA GLN A 54 4.20 16.44 5.69
C GLN A 54 3.27 15.98 4.58
N ALA A 55 3.33 16.63 3.40
CA ALA A 55 2.53 16.26 2.25
C ALA A 55 2.82 14.84 1.74
N PHE A 56 4.11 14.46 1.68
CA PHE A 56 4.52 13.13 1.23
C PHE A 56 4.28 12.05 2.29
N ASN A 57 4.26 12.39 3.57
CA ASN A 57 4.08 11.43 4.66
C ASN A 57 2.65 11.37 5.21
N LEU A 58 1.66 11.77 4.43
CA LEU A 58 0.25 11.45 4.71
C LEU A 58 0.02 9.93 4.65
N GLY A 59 -0.83 9.42 5.52
CA GLY A 59 -1.35 8.07 5.38
C GLY A 59 -2.31 7.96 4.18
N PRO A 60 -2.55 6.75 3.63
CA PRO A 60 -3.37 6.58 2.42
C PRO A 60 -4.74 7.24 2.49
N ALA A 61 -5.46 7.10 3.60
CA ALA A 61 -6.78 7.72 3.77
C ALA A 61 -6.73 9.25 3.70
N ALA A 62 -5.70 9.88 4.31
CA ALA A 62 -5.52 11.32 4.26
C ALA A 62 -5.12 11.79 2.85
N GLY A 63 -4.27 11.02 2.15
CA GLY A 63 -3.92 11.27 0.74
C GLY A 63 -5.15 11.23 -0.17
N ILE A 64 -6.03 10.25 0.01
CA ILE A 64 -7.31 10.15 -0.72
C ILE A 64 -8.21 11.35 -0.41
N ALA A 65 -8.31 11.75 0.85
CA ALA A 65 -9.10 12.92 1.23
C ALA A 65 -8.57 14.23 0.60
N VAL A 66 -7.24 14.36 0.43
CA VAL A 66 -6.63 15.48 -0.32
C VAL A 66 -7.04 15.44 -1.79
N LEU A 67 -7.02 14.25 -2.41
CA LEU A 67 -7.45 14.08 -3.80
C LEU A 67 -8.93 14.46 -3.99
N GLU A 68 -9.81 14.04 -3.09
CA GLU A 68 -11.23 14.41 -3.13
C GLU A 68 -11.45 15.92 -2.97
N ARG A 69 -10.78 16.55 -2.00
CA ARG A 69 -10.86 18.01 -1.83
C ARG A 69 -10.39 18.74 -3.09
N TRP A 70 -9.32 18.28 -3.71
CA TRP A 70 -8.85 18.82 -4.98
C TRP A 70 -9.91 18.70 -6.09
N GLN A 71 -10.53 17.53 -6.23
CA GLN A 71 -11.57 17.29 -7.24
C GLN A 71 -12.78 18.21 -7.03
N GLN A 72 -13.22 18.37 -5.78
CA GLN A 72 -14.33 19.26 -5.41
C GLN A 72 -13.97 20.73 -5.66
N TRP A 73 -12.79 21.15 -5.23
CA TRP A 73 -12.28 22.51 -5.46
C TRP A 73 -12.20 22.81 -6.96
N LEU A 74 -11.65 21.88 -7.74
CA LEU A 74 -11.51 22.03 -9.19
C LEU A 74 -12.87 22.08 -9.89
N ALA A 75 -13.85 21.29 -9.46
CA ALA A 75 -15.19 21.28 -10.00
C ALA A 75 -15.94 22.62 -9.78
N ALA A 76 -15.62 23.33 -8.71
CA ALA A 76 -16.19 24.63 -8.39
C ALA A 76 -15.62 25.79 -9.24
N GLN A 77 -14.51 25.58 -9.97
CA GLN A 77 -13.90 26.60 -10.80
C GLN A 77 -14.64 26.78 -12.13
N GLU A 78 -14.63 28.00 -12.68
CA GLU A 78 -15.11 28.26 -14.05
C GLU A 78 -14.26 27.50 -15.09
N PRO A 79 -14.83 27.12 -16.26
CA PRO A 79 -14.14 26.25 -17.21
C PRO A 79 -12.72 26.69 -17.63
N PRO A 80 -12.43 27.98 -17.92
CA PRO A 80 -11.05 28.40 -18.24
C PRO A 80 -10.07 28.22 -17.08
N ASP A 81 -10.51 28.56 -15.87
CA ASP A 81 -9.69 28.42 -14.67
C ASP A 81 -9.50 26.96 -14.28
N ARG A 82 -10.54 26.15 -14.42
CA ARG A 82 -10.47 24.69 -14.23
C ARG A 82 -9.41 24.03 -15.11
N GLN A 83 -9.40 24.41 -16.40
CA GLN A 83 -8.39 23.88 -17.34
C GLN A 83 -6.98 24.35 -16.97
N ARG A 84 -6.82 25.63 -16.63
CA ARG A 84 -5.54 26.20 -16.21
C ARG A 84 -4.98 25.51 -14.97
N TRP A 85 -5.81 25.34 -13.92
CA TRP A 85 -5.38 24.72 -12.69
C TRP A 85 -5.08 23.24 -12.86
N ARG A 86 -5.89 22.51 -13.64
CA ARG A 86 -5.61 21.12 -13.99
C ARG A 86 -4.25 20.99 -14.65
N ALA A 87 -3.95 21.80 -15.67
CA ALA A 87 -2.69 21.76 -16.37
C ALA A 87 -1.49 22.12 -15.44
N ARG A 88 -1.70 23.10 -14.55
CA ARG A 88 -0.66 23.51 -13.58
C ARG A 88 -0.33 22.40 -12.59
N VAL A 89 -1.32 21.74 -12.01
CA VAL A 89 -1.12 20.62 -11.10
C VAL A 89 -0.53 19.41 -11.85
N GLU A 90 -1.04 19.08 -13.03
CA GLU A 90 -0.52 18.00 -13.87
C GLU A 90 0.97 18.20 -14.17
N GLY A 91 1.41 19.43 -14.45
CA GLY A 91 2.82 19.76 -14.68
C GLY A 91 3.74 19.61 -13.46
N GLN A 92 3.20 19.38 -12.25
CA GLN A 92 3.96 19.10 -11.03
C GLN A 92 3.90 17.62 -10.60
N ARG A 93 3.08 16.80 -11.26
CA ARG A 93 2.92 15.41 -10.87
C ARG A 93 4.16 14.59 -11.23
N ILE A 94 4.44 13.60 -10.39
CA ILE A 94 5.59 12.69 -10.58
C ILE A 94 5.48 11.89 -11.88
N GLU A 95 4.25 11.57 -12.32
CA GLU A 95 4.01 10.86 -13.57
C GLU A 95 4.34 11.71 -14.81
N GLN A 96 4.27 13.03 -14.70
CA GLN A 96 4.63 13.95 -15.77
C GLN A 96 6.13 14.29 -15.73
N LEU A 97 6.68 14.53 -14.55
CA LEU A 97 8.07 14.94 -14.36
C LEU A 97 9.05 13.76 -14.44
N GLY A 98 8.62 12.56 -14.05
CA GLY A 98 9.50 11.45 -13.76
C GLY A 98 10.21 11.61 -12.41
N LEU A 99 10.79 10.51 -11.92
CA LEU A 99 11.38 10.45 -10.57
C LEU A 99 12.51 11.45 -10.35
N VAL A 100 13.44 11.53 -11.30
CA VAL A 100 14.64 12.38 -11.17
C VAL A 100 14.25 13.83 -11.03
N GLU A 101 13.41 14.34 -11.91
CA GLU A 101 12.98 15.73 -11.90
C GLU A 101 12.10 16.03 -10.68
N PHE A 102 11.18 15.12 -10.33
CA PHE A 102 10.31 15.31 -9.17
C PHE A 102 11.14 15.47 -7.89
N PHE A 103 12.01 14.52 -7.56
CA PHE A 103 12.80 14.61 -6.32
C PHE A 103 13.85 15.73 -6.36
N SER A 104 14.34 16.13 -7.54
CA SER A 104 15.24 17.30 -7.65
C SER A 104 14.55 18.63 -7.35
N ARG A 105 13.24 18.74 -7.64
CA ARG A 105 12.41 19.90 -7.29
C ARG A 105 12.01 19.93 -5.82
N HIS A 106 12.08 18.80 -5.14
CA HIS A 106 11.69 18.63 -3.74
C HIS A 106 12.86 18.12 -2.89
N PRO A 107 13.98 18.91 -2.75
CA PRO A 107 15.21 18.47 -2.08
C PRO A 107 15.03 17.95 -0.65
N PRO A 108 14.03 18.41 0.15
CA PRO A 108 13.78 17.85 1.47
C PRO A 108 13.26 16.41 1.47
N LEU A 109 12.89 15.88 0.29
CA LEU A 109 12.35 14.53 0.15
C LEU A 109 13.40 13.59 -0.46
N PRO A 110 14.01 12.69 0.33
CA PRO A 110 14.75 11.55 -0.24
C PRO A 110 13.81 10.60 -1.00
N VAL A 111 14.38 9.83 -1.93
CA VAL A 111 13.64 8.76 -2.61
C VAL A 111 13.12 7.76 -1.56
N PRO A 112 11.83 7.41 -1.54
CA PRO A 112 11.25 6.61 -0.47
C PRO A 112 11.69 5.15 -0.50
N GLN A 113 11.73 4.50 0.67
CA GLN A 113 12.02 3.09 0.81
C GLN A 113 10.74 2.24 0.82
N VAL A 114 10.85 1.01 0.33
CA VAL A 114 9.88 -0.08 0.51
C VAL A 114 10.44 -1.03 1.55
N LEU A 115 9.65 -1.32 2.58
CA LEU A 115 10.01 -2.26 3.65
C LEU A 115 9.38 -3.62 3.34
N ALA A 116 10.18 -4.67 3.25
CA ALA A 116 9.67 -6.02 2.99
C ALA A 116 10.50 -7.08 3.72
N PRO A 117 9.92 -8.20 4.19
CA PRO A 117 10.69 -9.26 4.81
C PRO A 117 11.69 -9.89 3.83
N VAL A 118 12.78 -10.46 4.32
CA VAL A 118 13.75 -11.19 3.47
C VAL A 118 13.11 -12.37 2.73
N THR A 119 11.96 -12.85 3.18
CA THR A 119 11.15 -13.91 2.55
C THR A 119 10.23 -13.40 1.46
N ALA A 120 10.21 -12.09 1.19
CA ALA A 120 9.36 -11.49 0.16
C ALA A 120 9.79 -11.94 -1.24
N HIS A 121 8.82 -12.09 -2.11
CA HIS A 121 9.04 -12.50 -3.49
C HIS A 121 9.93 -11.50 -4.25
N TYR A 122 10.78 -11.99 -5.16
CA TYR A 122 11.73 -11.17 -5.93
C TYR A 122 11.06 -10.09 -6.81
N SER A 123 9.74 -10.14 -7.02
CA SER A 123 8.97 -9.11 -7.73
C SER A 123 9.17 -7.72 -7.14
N TRP A 124 9.34 -7.60 -5.83
CA TRP A 124 9.56 -6.33 -5.15
C TRP A 124 10.83 -5.64 -5.62
N SER A 125 11.97 -6.36 -5.61
CA SER A 125 13.23 -5.87 -6.14
C SER A 125 13.15 -5.53 -7.63
N LYS A 126 12.43 -6.33 -8.43
CA LYS A 126 12.21 -6.06 -9.86
C LYS A 126 11.31 -4.85 -10.08
N GLY A 127 10.24 -4.72 -9.29
CA GLY A 127 9.30 -3.60 -9.38
C GLY A 127 9.97 -2.26 -9.10
N LEU A 128 10.81 -2.18 -8.07
CA LEU A 128 11.57 -0.97 -7.77
C LEU A 128 12.51 -0.57 -8.91
N LYS A 129 13.18 -1.55 -9.53
CA LYS A 129 14.02 -1.29 -10.73
C LYS A 129 13.19 -0.84 -11.91
N LEU A 130 12.03 -1.47 -12.14
CA LEU A 130 11.14 -1.14 -13.24
C LEU A 130 10.57 0.28 -13.12
N LEU A 131 10.25 0.70 -11.89
CA LEU A 131 9.76 2.05 -11.61
C LEU A 131 10.89 3.11 -11.55
N GLY A 132 12.15 2.70 -11.66
CA GLY A 132 13.30 3.61 -11.60
C GLY A 132 13.70 4.07 -10.19
N LEU A 133 13.06 3.52 -9.13
CA LEU A 133 13.41 3.83 -7.74
C LEU A 133 14.79 3.26 -7.34
N GLY A 134 15.20 2.16 -7.98
CA GLY A 134 16.44 1.47 -7.67
C GLY A 134 16.29 0.40 -6.58
N ARG A 135 17.16 -0.63 -6.66
CA ARG A 135 17.12 -1.76 -5.73
C ARG A 135 17.45 -1.37 -4.29
N GLU A 136 18.30 -0.37 -4.10
CA GLU A 136 18.72 0.12 -2.78
C GLU A 136 17.57 0.69 -1.95
N GLN A 137 16.45 1.05 -2.62
CA GLN A 137 15.24 1.47 -1.93
C GLN A 137 14.40 0.29 -1.37
N LEU A 138 14.82 -0.97 -1.57
CA LEU A 138 14.24 -2.12 -0.90
C LEU A 138 14.98 -2.39 0.41
N ARG A 139 14.41 -1.97 1.52
CA ARG A 139 14.91 -2.30 2.86
C ARG A 139 14.37 -3.66 3.26
N LEU A 140 15.24 -4.65 3.34
CA LEU A 140 14.87 -6.00 3.78
C LEU A 140 14.80 -6.07 5.30
N LEU A 141 13.66 -6.50 5.80
CA LEU A 141 13.37 -6.66 7.22
C LEU A 141 13.79 -8.05 7.70
N PRO A 142 14.30 -8.16 8.94
CA PRO A 142 14.63 -9.44 9.55
C PRO A 142 13.37 -10.31 9.72
N VAL A 143 13.61 -11.62 9.84
CA VAL A 143 12.55 -12.61 10.07
C VAL A 143 12.87 -13.44 11.31
N ARG A 144 11.82 -13.89 11.98
CA ARG A 144 11.90 -14.86 13.08
C ARG A 144 11.01 -16.04 12.75
N GLY A 145 11.55 -17.24 12.67
CA GLY A 145 10.81 -18.42 12.21
C GLY A 145 10.28 -18.27 10.78
N MET A 146 11.05 -17.63 9.88
CA MET A 146 10.68 -17.32 8.49
C MET A 146 9.41 -16.45 8.34
N ARG A 147 9.07 -15.67 9.37
CA ARG A 147 8.00 -14.66 9.39
C ARG A 147 8.61 -13.31 9.70
N LEU A 148 8.06 -12.23 9.19
CA LEU A 148 8.50 -10.88 9.49
C LEU A 148 8.62 -10.67 11.01
N ASP A 149 9.76 -10.13 11.45
CA ASP A 149 9.98 -9.74 12.85
C ASP A 149 9.41 -8.36 13.10
N ALA A 150 8.29 -8.30 13.83
CA ALA A 150 7.60 -7.03 14.11
C ALA A 150 8.49 -6.04 14.89
N ALA A 151 9.32 -6.52 15.83
CA ALA A 151 10.25 -5.67 16.56
C ALA A 151 11.33 -5.09 15.65
N GLY A 152 11.81 -5.88 14.68
CA GLY A 152 12.74 -5.38 13.66
C GLY A 152 12.10 -4.34 12.73
N LEU A 153 10.82 -4.47 12.43
CA LEU A 153 10.08 -3.45 11.68
C LEU A 153 9.98 -2.15 12.48
N GLU A 154 9.62 -2.19 13.76
CA GLU A 154 9.53 -1.00 14.62
C GLU A 154 10.87 -0.25 14.68
N GLN A 155 11.98 -0.96 14.87
CA GLN A 155 13.33 -0.36 14.86
C GLN A 155 13.63 0.35 13.52
N VAL A 156 13.31 -0.27 12.39
CA VAL A 156 13.51 0.34 11.07
C VAL A 156 12.65 1.57 10.89
N LEU A 157 11.40 1.57 11.39
CA LEU A 157 10.53 2.75 11.32
C LEU A 157 11.06 3.90 12.18
N GLU A 158 11.59 3.63 13.39
CA GLU A 158 12.24 4.64 14.22
C GLU A 158 13.50 5.23 13.54
N GLU A 159 14.29 4.40 12.85
CA GLU A 159 15.41 4.86 12.02
C GLU A 159 14.92 5.80 10.91
N CYS A 160 13.89 5.39 10.16
CA CYS A 160 13.30 6.19 9.09
C CYS A 160 12.81 7.56 9.59
N GLU A 161 12.15 7.59 10.76
CA GLU A 161 11.71 8.84 11.40
C GLU A 161 12.89 9.75 11.76
N ARG A 162 13.89 9.19 12.44
CA ARG A 162 15.08 9.94 12.88
C ARG A 162 15.87 10.52 11.70
N GLU A 163 16.00 9.76 10.63
CA GLU A 163 16.78 10.12 9.44
C GLU A 163 15.96 10.88 8.39
N ARG A 164 14.68 11.14 8.66
CA ARG A 164 13.73 11.72 7.71
C ARG A 164 13.72 10.96 6.37
N GLN A 165 13.75 9.63 6.44
CA GLN A 165 13.66 8.75 5.29
C GLN A 165 12.18 8.36 5.07
N PRO A 166 11.53 8.79 3.97
CA PRO A 166 10.14 8.44 3.74
C PRO A 166 9.99 6.96 3.42
N VAL A 167 8.89 6.38 3.88
CA VAL A 167 8.49 5.00 3.55
C VAL A 167 7.38 5.05 2.51
N LEU A 168 7.57 4.34 1.40
CA LEU A 168 6.55 4.20 0.36
C LEU A 168 5.43 3.26 0.82
N MET A 169 5.83 2.07 1.26
CA MET A 169 4.93 1.06 1.82
C MET A 169 5.71 0.04 2.65
N ALA A 170 5.00 -0.62 3.56
CA ALA A 170 5.42 -1.87 4.18
C ALA A 170 4.69 -3.04 3.53
N VAL A 171 5.42 -4.12 3.25
CA VAL A 171 4.91 -5.35 2.65
C VAL A 171 4.89 -6.46 3.71
N ALA A 172 3.73 -7.09 3.88
CA ALA A 172 3.61 -8.35 4.60
C ALA A 172 3.27 -9.48 3.62
N VAL A 173 3.71 -10.69 3.90
CA VAL A 173 3.51 -11.84 3.00
C VAL A 173 2.56 -12.84 3.65
N LEU A 174 1.48 -13.20 2.96
CA LEU A 174 0.59 -14.31 3.35
C LEU A 174 0.83 -15.52 2.45
N GLY A 175 1.68 -16.42 2.93
CA GLY A 175 2.14 -17.59 2.18
C GLY A 175 3.40 -17.29 1.38
N SER A 176 4.57 -17.28 2.07
CA SER A 176 5.86 -17.12 1.39
C SER A 176 6.13 -18.30 0.44
N THR A 177 6.80 -18.04 -0.67
CA THR A 177 7.00 -19.01 -1.77
C THR A 177 7.70 -20.28 -1.30
N GLU A 178 8.73 -20.15 -0.48
CA GLU A 178 9.56 -21.28 -0.06
C GLU A 178 9.03 -21.99 1.20
N TYR A 179 8.38 -21.24 2.11
CA TYR A 179 8.03 -21.74 3.44
C TYR A 179 6.54 -21.80 3.71
N GLY A 180 5.71 -21.15 2.89
CA GLY A 180 4.26 -21.02 3.12
C GLY A 180 3.92 -20.24 4.40
N THR A 181 4.86 -19.52 4.99
CA THR A 181 4.67 -18.80 6.25
C THR A 181 3.79 -17.57 6.09
N ILE A 182 3.12 -17.22 7.17
CA ILE A 182 2.18 -16.10 7.27
C ILE A 182 2.82 -15.03 8.16
N ASP A 183 3.07 -13.84 7.63
CA ASP A 183 3.58 -12.71 8.41
C ASP A 183 2.52 -12.16 9.37
N PRO A 184 2.93 -11.50 10.47
CA PRO A 184 2.03 -10.91 11.46
C PRO A 184 1.43 -9.59 10.91
N VAL A 185 0.44 -9.68 10.00
CA VAL A 185 -0.18 -8.52 9.34
C VAL A 185 -0.78 -7.54 10.34
N ASP A 186 -1.34 -8.05 11.43
CA ASP A 186 -1.85 -7.27 12.56
C ASP A 186 -0.77 -6.37 13.17
N ALA A 187 0.40 -6.93 13.49
CA ALA A 187 1.52 -6.16 14.02
C ALA A 187 2.07 -5.14 13.01
N VAL A 188 2.11 -5.48 11.72
CA VAL A 188 2.55 -4.54 10.66
C VAL A 188 1.60 -3.34 10.56
N VAL A 189 0.30 -3.58 10.65
CA VAL A 189 -0.70 -2.49 10.61
C VAL A 189 -0.63 -1.65 11.89
N ASP A 190 -0.44 -2.26 13.06
CA ASP A 190 -0.27 -1.53 14.32
C ASP A 190 0.99 -0.65 14.30
N ALA A 191 2.11 -1.16 13.78
CA ALA A 191 3.33 -0.38 13.59
C ALA A 191 3.13 0.80 12.61
N ARG A 192 2.39 0.58 11.49
CA ARG A 192 2.01 1.64 10.56
C ARG A 192 1.18 2.73 11.26
N ASP A 193 0.17 2.36 12.05
CA ASP A 193 -0.70 3.29 12.74
C ASP A 193 0.10 4.11 13.78
N ALA A 194 1.03 3.48 14.50
CA ALA A 194 1.93 4.15 15.43
C ALA A 194 2.89 5.13 14.72
N ALA A 195 3.49 4.73 13.61
CA ALA A 195 4.37 5.61 12.81
C ALA A 195 3.60 6.80 12.23
N LEU A 196 2.38 6.58 11.74
CA LEU A 196 1.51 7.65 11.24
C LEU A 196 1.20 8.69 12.32
N ALA A 197 0.95 8.26 13.55
CA ALA A 197 0.72 9.17 14.68
C ALA A 197 1.94 10.06 15.00
N ARG A 198 3.15 9.63 14.60
CA ARG A 198 4.40 10.40 14.71
C ARG A 198 4.77 11.17 13.42
N GLY A 199 3.92 11.13 12.39
CA GLY A 199 4.10 11.88 11.15
C GLY A 199 4.83 11.13 10.02
N LEU A 200 5.01 9.81 10.15
CA LEU A 200 5.53 8.94 9.08
C LEU A 200 4.41 8.08 8.52
N GLY A 201 3.67 8.59 7.54
CA GLY A 201 2.56 7.90 6.90
C GLY A 201 3.01 7.05 5.71
N PHE A 202 2.52 5.82 5.61
CA PHE A 202 2.72 4.91 4.49
C PHE A 202 1.59 3.89 4.41
N GLY A 203 1.48 3.19 3.27
CA GLY A 203 0.50 2.12 3.08
C GLY A 203 1.05 0.75 3.50
N VAL A 204 0.16 -0.17 3.87
CA VAL A 204 0.46 -1.59 4.06
C VAL A 204 -0.10 -2.39 2.90
N HIS A 205 0.77 -3.05 2.16
CA HIS A 205 0.41 -4.01 1.12
C HIS A 205 0.62 -5.44 1.59
N VAL A 206 -0.33 -6.31 1.31
CA VAL A 206 -0.21 -7.74 1.60
C VAL A 206 0.01 -8.51 0.30
N ASP A 207 1.20 -9.07 0.15
CA ASP A 207 1.49 -10.05 -0.90
C ASP A 207 0.90 -11.41 -0.48
N ALA A 208 -0.35 -11.61 -0.84
CA ALA A 208 -1.10 -12.82 -0.62
C ALA A 208 -1.24 -13.64 -1.91
N ALA A 209 -0.28 -13.50 -2.82
CA ALA A 209 -0.30 -14.22 -4.09
C ALA A 209 -0.49 -15.74 -3.90
N TRP A 210 0.09 -16.30 -2.84
CA TRP A 210 -0.11 -17.70 -2.44
C TRP A 210 -1.31 -17.86 -1.50
N GLY A 211 -1.27 -17.18 -0.35
CA GLY A 211 -2.18 -17.44 0.77
C GLY A 211 -3.54 -16.74 0.66
N GLY A 212 -3.78 -15.89 -0.33
CA GLY A 212 -5.00 -15.07 -0.40
C GLY A 212 -6.29 -15.88 -0.42
N TYR A 213 -6.31 -16.99 -1.13
CA TYR A 213 -7.48 -17.89 -1.17
C TYR A 213 -7.76 -18.61 0.16
N LEU A 214 -6.76 -18.77 1.04
CA LEU A 214 -6.99 -19.26 2.40
C LEU A 214 -7.89 -18.31 3.19
N GLY A 215 -8.01 -17.06 2.79
CA GLY A 215 -8.95 -16.09 3.37
C GLY A 215 -10.39 -16.59 3.42
N THR A 216 -10.80 -17.48 2.51
CA THR A 216 -12.14 -18.09 2.49
C THR A 216 -12.41 -18.96 3.73
N VAL A 217 -11.41 -19.59 4.30
CA VAL A 217 -11.50 -20.40 5.53
C VAL A 217 -11.93 -19.53 6.73
N PHE A 218 -11.52 -18.27 6.72
CA PHE A 218 -11.76 -17.30 7.79
C PHE A 218 -13.03 -16.47 7.60
N ARG A 219 -13.79 -16.69 6.53
CA ARG A 219 -14.97 -15.90 6.20
C ARG A 219 -16.24 -16.75 6.17
N ARG A 220 -17.34 -16.14 6.62
CA ARG A 220 -18.69 -16.67 6.43
C ARG A 220 -19.18 -16.30 5.02
N PRO A 221 -20.26 -16.93 4.52
CA PRO A 221 -20.86 -16.59 3.23
C PRO A 221 -21.29 -15.11 3.12
N ASP A 222 -21.63 -14.47 4.24
CA ASP A 222 -21.98 -13.04 4.32
C ASP A 222 -20.74 -12.11 4.29
N GLY A 223 -19.52 -12.67 4.18
CA GLY A 223 -18.25 -11.94 4.22
C GLY A 223 -17.74 -11.66 5.63
N GLY A 224 -18.51 -11.94 6.67
CA GLY A 224 -18.11 -11.72 8.06
C GLY A 224 -16.96 -12.63 8.49
N LEU A 225 -16.12 -12.16 9.41
CA LEU A 225 -15.02 -12.95 9.97
C LEU A 225 -15.57 -14.06 10.87
N ARG A 226 -15.03 -15.26 10.70
CA ARG A 226 -15.26 -16.40 11.63
C ARG A 226 -14.33 -16.25 12.83
N SER A 227 -14.81 -16.60 14.03
CA SER A 227 -13.94 -16.66 15.20
C SER A 227 -12.91 -17.79 15.08
N LEU A 228 -11.84 -17.72 15.85
CA LEU A 228 -10.83 -18.77 15.91
C LEU A 228 -11.45 -20.15 16.24
N GLU A 229 -12.39 -20.17 17.20
CA GLU A 229 -13.10 -21.39 17.63
C GLU A 229 -13.97 -21.95 16.48
N GLN A 230 -14.66 -21.09 15.74
CA GLN A 230 -15.47 -21.51 14.59
C GLN A 230 -14.63 -22.15 13.50
N VAL A 231 -13.42 -21.60 13.22
CA VAL A 231 -12.52 -22.19 12.23
C VAL A 231 -11.95 -23.51 12.75
N ARG A 232 -11.53 -23.57 14.01
CA ARG A 232 -10.98 -24.79 14.63
C ARG A 232 -11.99 -25.92 14.77
N ALA A 233 -13.27 -25.60 14.94
CA ALA A 233 -14.33 -26.60 14.97
C ALA A 233 -14.41 -27.40 13.66
N GLU A 234 -14.02 -26.78 12.53
CA GLU A 234 -14.03 -27.42 11.22
C GLU A 234 -12.67 -28.00 10.82
N TYR A 235 -11.58 -27.31 11.17
CA TYR A 235 -10.22 -27.63 10.69
C TYR A 235 -9.27 -28.11 11.80
N GLY A 236 -9.79 -28.46 12.96
CA GLY A 236 -9.01 -29.01 14.07
C GLY A 236 -8.08 -27.97 14.71
N GLN A 237 -6.79 -28.25 14.74
CA GLN A 237 -5.81 -27.34 15.36
C GLN A 237 -5.41 -26.15 14.47
N PHE A 238 -5.84 -26.11 13.22
CA PHE A 238 -5.64 -24.96 12.34
C PHE A 238 -6.80 -23.97 12.49
N PRO A 239 -6.52 -22.66 12.48
CA PRO A 239 -5.21 -22.02 12.46
C PRO A 239 -4.60 -21.83 13.86
N GLN A 240 -3.33 -21.50 13.93
CA GLN A 240 -2.77 -20.91 15.13
C GLN A 240 -3.35 -19.51 15.36
N PRO A 241 -3.42 -19.02 16.62
CA PRO A 241 -4.05 -17.72 16.92
C PRO A 241 -3.46 -16.55 16.11
N GLU A 242 -2.15 -16.51 15.94
CA GLU A 242 -1.44 -15.49 15.20
C GLU A 242 -1.74 -15.53 13.68
N VAL A 243 -2.02 -16.70 13.12
CA VAL A 243 -2.47 -16.83 11.72
C VAL A 243 -3.88 -16.27 11.57
N HIS A 244 -4.77 -16.57 12.53
CA HIS A 244 -6.12 -16.01 12.52
C HIS A 244 -6.09 -14.48 12.64
N ALA A 245 -5.24 -13.92 13.53
CA ALA A 245 -5.06 -12.47 13.70
C ALA A 245 -4.57 -11.81 12.39
N ALA A 246 -3.61 -12.42 11.71
CA ALA A 246 -3.12 -11.92 10.42
C ALA A 246 -4.21 -11.83 9.35
N PHE A 247 -5.06 -12.86 9.20
CA PHE A 247 -6.19 -12.83 8.26
C PHE A 247 -7.31 -11.87 8.70
N ALA A 248 -7.53 -11.69 9.99
CA ALA A 248 -8.47 -10.70 10.52
C ALA A 248 -8.03 -9.26 10.19
N ALA A 249 -6.72 -9.01 10.25
CA ALA A 249 -6.13 -7.70 10.00
C ALA A 249 -6.16 -7.25 8.52
N LEU A 250 -6.45 -8.14 7.56
CA LEU A 250 -6.55 -7.79 6.14
C LEU A 250 -7.50 -6.61 5.86
N ALA A 251 -8.57 -6.48 6.63
CA ALA A 251 -9.51 -5.36 6.51
C ALA A 251 -8.89 -3.98 6.85
N ARG A 252 -7.74 -3.97 7.53
CA ARG A 252 -7.00 -2.76 7.93
C ARG A 252 -5.85 -2.42 6.98
N THR A 253 -5.53 -3.29 6.02
CA THR A 253 -4.48 -3.07 5.03
C THR A 253 -4.99 -2.21 3.87
N ASP A 254 -4.09 -1.65 3.08
CA ASP A 254 -4.46 -0.71 2.02
C ASP A 254 -4.61 -1.39 0.66
N SER A 255 -3.86 -2.47 0.42
CA SER A 255 -3.97 -3.27 -0.80
C SER A 255 -3.49 -4.70 -0.62
N VAL A 256 -3.94 -5.57 -1.50
CA VAL A 256 -3.65 -7.01 -1.47
C VAL A 256 -3.40 -7.52 -2.90
N THR A 257 -2.39 -8.37 -3.05
CA THR A 257 -2.19 -9.19 -4.26
C THR A 257 -2.67 -10.60 -4.00
N VAL A 258 -3.44 -11.16 -4.95
CA VAL A 258 -3.90 -12.55 -4.92
C VAL A 258 -3.68 -13.18 -6.28
N ASP A 259 -3.21 -14.44 -6.34
CA ASP A 259 -3.02 -15.16 -7.60
C ASP A 259 -4.05 -16.29 -7.78
N PRO A 260 -5.11 -16.04 -8.57
CA PRO A 260 -6.07 -17.09 -8.92
C PRO A 260 -5.44 -18.33 -9.56
N HIS A 261 -4.31 -18.19 -10.27
CA HIS A 261 -3.60 -19.32 -10.87
C HIS A 261 -2.80 -20.18 -9.87
N LYS A 262 -2.75 -19.78 -8.60
CA LYS A 262 -2.16 -20.59 -7.51
C LYS A 262 -3.25 -21.39 -6.79
N LEU A 263 -3.65 -21.01 -5.60
CA LEU A 263 -4.68 -21.74 -4.84
C LEU A 263 -6.11 -21.55 -5.39
N GLY A 264 -6.34 -20.68 -6.36
CA GLY A 264 -7.61 -20.56 -7.07
C GLY A 264 -7.77 -21.58 -8.21
N TYR A 265 -6.73 -22.37 -8.51
CA TYR A 265 -6.72 -23.44 -9.54
C TYR A 265 -7.11 -22.97 -10.95
N LEU A 266 -6.97 -21.68 -11.25
CA LEU A 266 -7.14 -21.17 -12.61
C LEU A 266 -5.87 -21.39 -13.46
N PRO A 267 -5.97 -21.38 -14.80
CA PRO A 267 -4.79 -21.42 -15.66
C PRO A 267 -3.79 -20.32 -15.37
N TYR A 268 -2.50 -20.59 -15.63
CA TYR A 268 -1.41 -19.67 -15.41
C TYR A 268 -1.63 -18.32 -16.11
N GLY A 269 -1.15 -17.27 -15.48
CA GLY A 269 -1.24 -15.90 -15.96
C GLY A 269 -2.35 -15.07 -15.31
N ALA A 270 -3.14 -15.64 -14.39
CA ALA A 270 -4.15 -14.89 -13.66
C ALA A 270 -3.63 -14.43 -12.29
N GLY A 271 -3.55 -13.13 -12.11
CA GLY A 271 -3.32 -12.43 -10.84
C GLY A 271 -4.44 -11.46 -10.56
N ALA A 272 -4.51 -10.91 -9.36
CA ALA A 272 -5.43 -9.85 -9.00
C ALA A 272 -4.76 -8.85 -8.06
N PHE A 273 -5.02 -7.57 -8.29
CA PHE A 273 -4.74 -6.47 -7.38
C PHE A 273 -6.06 -5.99 -6.76
N ILE A 274 -6.06 -5.79 -5.46
CA ILE A 274 -7.21 -5.30 -4.71
C ILE A 274 -6.73 -4.14 -3.84
N CYS A 275 -7.40 -3.00 -3.90
CA CYS A 275 -7.22 -1.89 -2.96
C CYS A 275 -8.46 -1.74 -2.07
N ARG A 276 -8.26 -1.25 -0.86
CA ARG A 276 -9.33 -1.07 0.13
C ARG A 276 -10.29 0.03 -0.27
N ASP A 277 -9.79 1.06 -0.91
CA ASP A 277 -10.55 2.26 -1.27
C ASP A 277 -10.29 2.60 -2.76
N HIS A 278 -11.33 2.49 -3.59
CA HIS A 278 -11.17 2.68 -5.03
C HIS A 278 -10.94 4.15 -5.42
N ARG A 279 -11.26 5.12 -4.54
CA ARG A 279 -11.01 6.54 -4.81
C ARG A 279 -9.53 6.88 -4.95
N GLY A 280 -8.65 6.01 -4.44
CA GLY A 280 -7.21 6.13 -4.58
C GLY A 280 -6.64 5.54 -5.88
N MET A 281 -7.49 5.05 -6.79
CA MET A 281 -7.08 4.40 -8.05
C MET A 281 -6.87 5.39 -9.20
#